data_6b3e80d8a9facbb8850a34f8d0402623
#
_entry.id   6b3e80d8a9facbb8850a34f8d0402623
#
_cell.length_a   1.000
_cell.length_b   1.000
_cell.length_c   1.000
_cell.angle_alpha   90.00
_cell.angle_beta   90.00
_cell.angle_gamma   90.00
#
_symmetry.space_group_name_H-M   'P 1'
#
loop_
_entity.id
_entity.type
_entity.pdbx_description
1 polymer ?
#
loop_
_entity_poly.entity_id
_entity_poly.type
_entity_poly.pdbx_seq_one_letter_code
_entity_poly.pdbx_strand_id
1 'polypeptide(L)'
;MSLNRRQFLAAGAALGATASIAAPTSPLPFLIQMQSDPLLPKAKGKRVVICGGGWGGVTAAKHLRLLDPSLEVVLLERNPVFFSCPMSNKWLVDVVDAQFLTFSYLDVAQKYGYHFIQTEVTAFERDKKRVVTAQGWVDYDYLILGAGIRYNYEAWFGNDRKAAHYTKAMFPAAYIPSAEHFKLKQGIQNFKGGDLVMTLPPPPHRCPPSPYERACLIAGLFKQRKIKGKVIILDPKPAPAPITVGFQDAFREIYQDQIVYVPKAAIQEVDPFNRKIKTAAGDFTFDHSILMAPHQAGDMAWKAGVIGRNEDGKATGWAGVDPFMLNLKDDPDTYVIGDAVGIVSPQFRFYPKAGHVANAHAKIVARYIAERARGREPKFALPDNLCFMMVNTDPREDIAVRFKYWVNDKGQIVQDQTDDDLRSEELVTEDFAWAGRMYEDMFG
;
A
#
# COMPACT_ATOMS: atom_id res chain seq x y z
N MET A 1 21.45 42.84 9.42
CA MET A 1 20.59 43.76 8.67
C MET A 1 19.61 42.97 7.84
N SER A 2 18.35 42.92 8.23
CA SER A 2 17.30 42.18 7.51
C SER A 2 16.72 43.07 6.41
N LEU A 3 16.85 42.65 5.15
CA LEU A 3 16.23 43.31 4.00
C LEU A 3 14.70 43.12 4.08
N ASN A 4 13.93 44.18 3.94
CA ASN A 4 12.49 44.12 4.00
C ASN A 4 11.89 43.83 2.59
N ARG A 5 10.64 43.37 2.56
CA ARG A 5 9.91 42.87 1.37
C ARG A 5 9.84 43.90 0.21
N ARG A 6 9.94 45.19 0.49
CA ARG A 6 9.92 46.29 -0.53
C ARG A 6 11.26 46.44 -1.27
N GLN A 7 12.37 46.10 -0.61
CA GLN A 7 13.70 46.15 -1.24
C GLN A 7 13.93 44.97 -2.18
N PHE A 8 13.25 43.83 -1.96
CA PHE A 8 13.30 42.67 -2.86
C PHE A 8 12.53 42.91 -4.17
N LEU A 9 11.45 43.72 -4.16
CA LEU A 9 10.64 44.05 -5.34
C LEU A 9 11.24 45.18 -6.18
N ALA A 10 12.10 46.01 -5.62
CA ALA A 10 12.76 47.10 -6.36
C ALA A 10 13.98 46.63 -7.18
N ALA A 11 14.57 45.47 -6.86
CA ALA A 11 15.70 44.91 -7.63
C ALA A 11 15.27 44.16 -8.89
N GLY A 12 13.96 43.90 -9.08
CA GLY A 12 13.40 43.20 -10.25
C GLY A 12 13.00 44.08 -11.44
N ALA A 13 13.05 45.39 -11.32
CA ALA A 13 12.47 46.32 -12.33
C ALA A 13 13.48 47.00 -13.26
N ALA A 14 14.75 46.64 -13.26
CA ALA A 14 15.80 47.34 -14.01
C ALA A 14 16.54 46.49 -15.05
N LEU A 15 15.94 45.47 -15.63
CA LEU A 15 16.51 44.72 -16.77
C LEU A 15 15.44 44.53 -17.87
N GLY A 16 15.01 45.64 -18.44
CA GLY A 16 14.30 45.68 -19.72
C GLY A 16 15.31 45.68 -20.87
N ALA A 17 15.90 44.54 -21.19
CA ALA A 17 16.60 44.33 -22.45
C ALA A 17 15.90 43.18 -23.17
N THR A 18 15.29 43.49 -24.30
CA THR A 18 14.69 42.52 -25.24
C THR A 18 15.79 41.65 -25.83
N ALA A 19 16.11 40.57 -25.15
CA ALA A 19 16.83 39.45 -25.74
C ALA A 19 15.78 38.41 -26.15
N SER A 20 15.67 38.12 -27.45
CA SER A 20 14.93 36.98 -27.98
C SER A 20 15.56 35.73 -27.42
N ILE A 21 14.97 35.17 -26.37
CA ILE A 21 15.39 33.87 -25.79
C ILE A 21 14.83 32.80 -26.71
N ALA A 22 15.67 32.28 -27.60
CA ALA A 22 15.40 31.00 -28.23
C ALA A 22 15.20 29.95 -27.11
N ALA A 23 14.02 29.33 -27.07
CA ALA A 23 13.76 28.27 -26.10
C ALA A 23 14.84 27.20 -26.23
N PRO A 24 15.49 26.77 -25.13
CA PRO A 24 16.46 25.70 -25.19
C PRO A 24 15.74 24.41 -25.58
N THR A 25 16.08 23.86 -26.75
CA THR A 25 15.51 22.64 -27.32
C THR A 25 16.08 21.36 -26.70
N SER A 26 16.86 21.45 -25.62
CA SER A 26 17.43 20.30 -24.92
C SER A 26 17.31 20.50 -23.39
N PRO A 27 17.01 19.43 -22.63
CA PRO A 27 17.09 19.50 -21.18
C PRO A 27 18.51 19.90 -20.78
N LEU A 28 18.60 20.74 -19.75
CA LEU A 28 19.87 21.26 -19.24
C LEU A 28 20.87 20.11 -19.05
N PRO A 29 22.13 20.22 -19.53
CA PRO A 29 23.16 19.19 -19.39
C PRO A 29 23.33 18.69 -17.96
N PHE A 30 23.08 19.55 -16.97
CA PHE A 30 23.12 19.24 -15.55
C PHE A 30 22.08 18.18 -15.13
N LEU A 31 20.84 18.21 -15.64
CA LEU A 31 19.81 17.21 -15.31
C LEU A 31 20.12 15.85 -15.93
N ILE A 32 20.73 15.82 -17.12
CA ILE A 32 21.17 14.59 -17.78
C ILE A 32 22.35 13.98 -17.01
N GLN A 33 23.27 14.79 -16.50
CA GLN A 33 24.42 14.34 -15.75
C GLN A 33 24.03 13.76 -14.39
N MET A 34 23.05 14.35 -13.69
CA MET A 34 22.56 13.84 -12.41
C MET A 34 21.94 12.43 -12.52
N GLN A 35 21.33 12.09 -13.66
CA GLN A 35 20.79 10.74 -13.91
C GLN A 35 21.86 9.71 -14.31
N SER A 36 23.04 10.14 -14.69
CA SER A 36 24.14 9.27 -15.14
C SER A 36 25.06 8.80 -14.00
N ASP A 37 24.99 9.42 -12.84
CA ASP A 37 25.96 9.18 -11.76
C ASP A 37 25.44 8.17 -10.73
N PRO A 38 26.36 7.35 -10.16
CA PRO A 38 25.99 6.48 -9.06
C PRO A 38 25.71 7.29 -7.79
N LEU A 39 24.63 6.98 -7.08
CA LEU A 39 24.29 7.62 -5.79
C LEU A 39 25.19 7.17 -4.65
N LEU A 40 25.80 6.01 -4.77
CA LEU A 40 26.70 5.43 -3.80
C LEU A 40 27.99 4.94 -4.47
N PRO A 41 29.12 4.97 -3.78
CA PRO A 41 30.35 4.36 -4.27
C PRO A 41 30.15 2.85 -4.46
N LYS A 42 31.08 2.20 -5.20
CA LYS A 42 31.05 0.75 -5.37
C LYS A 42 31.04 0.07 -3.97
N ALA A 43 30.14 -0.89 -3.79
CA ALA A 43 30.02 -1.65 -2.55
C ALA A 43 31.32 -2.42 -2.26
N LYS A 44 31.69 -2.47 -0.98
CA LYS A 44 32.83 -3.31 -0.52
C LYS A 44 32.46 -4.78 -0.40
N GLY A 45 31.19 -5.08 -0.22
CA GLY A 45 30.62 -6.42 -0.10
C GLY A 45 29.40 -6.57 -1.02
N LYS A 46 28.49 -7.48 -0.69
CA LYS A 46 27.23 -7.65 -1.39
C LYS A 46 26.27 -6.52 -1.04
N ARG A 47 25.67 -5.89 -2.06
CA ARG A 47 24.67 -4.83 -1.88
C ARG A 47 23.27 -5.35 -2.13
N VAL A 48 22.38 -5.09 -1.18
CA VAL A 48 20.94 -5.34 -1.30
C VAL A 48 20.21 -4.01 -1.46
N VAL A 49 19.54 -3.80 -2.60
CA VAL A 49 18.72 -2.62 -2.83
C VAL A 49 17.26 -2.99 -2.62
N ILE A 50 16.56 -2.21 -1.80
CA ILE A 50 15.15 -2.37 -1.47
C ILE A 50 14.39 -1.18 -2.04
N CYS A 51 13.43 -1.42 -2.92
CA CYS A 51 12.59 -0.39 -3.53
C CYS A 51 11.21 -0.37 -2.89
N GLY A 52 10.90 0.70 -2.16
CA GLY A 52 9.65 0.90 -1.44
C GLY A 52 9.79 0.68 0.07
N GLY A 53 9.54 1.74 0.84
CA GLY A 53 9.67 1.81 2.30
C GLY A 53 8.38 1.47 3.05
N GLY A 54 7.47 0.66 2.47
CA GLY A 54 6.29 0.17 3.18
C GLY A 54 6.63 -0.87 4.26
N TRP A 55 5.62 -1.51 4.81
CA TRP A 55 5.75 -2.56 5.84
C TRP A 55 6.81 -3.61 5.50
N GLY A 56 6.82 -4.10 4.26
CA GLY A 56 7.83 -5.06 3.82
C GLY A 56 9.22 -4.47 3.70
N GLY A 57 9.36 -3.28 3.09
CA GLY A 57 10.69 -2.72 2.80
C GLY A 57 11.48 -2.33 4.05
N VAL A 58 10.83 -1.67 5.01
CA VAL A 58 11.47 -1.31 6.30
C VAL A 58 11.87 -2.56 7.07
N THR A 59 10.96 -3.55 7.16
CA THR A 59 11.26 -4.84 7.79
C THR A 59 12.44 -5.53 7.13
N ALA A 60 12.49 -5.59 5.80
CA ALA A 60 13.59 -6.22 5.08
C ALA A 60 14.92 -5.51 5.36
N ALA A 61 14.94 -4.17 5.36
CA ALA A 61 16.15 -3.39 5.61
C ALA A 61 16.74 -3.68 7.00
N LYS A 62 15.91 -3.64 8.05
CA LYS A 62 16.30 -3.95 9.43
C LYS A 62 16.80 -5.39 9.55
N HIS A 63 15.98 -6.36 9.09
CA HIS A 63 16.29 -7.78 9.29
C HIS A 63 17.52 -8.25 8.50
N LEU A 64 17.79 -7.70 7.31
CA LEU A 64 19.05 -7.96 6.59
C LEU A 64 20.27 -7.54 7.42
N ARG A 65 20.23 -6.35 8.01
CA ARG A 65 21.33 -5.86 8.86
C ARG A 65 21.53 -6.68 10.13
N LEU A 66 20.42 -7.16 10.74
CA LEU A 66 20.48 -8.04 11.91
C LEU A 66 21.02 -9.43 11.56
N LEU A 67 20.64 -9.98 10.41
CA LEU A 67 21.05 -11.32 9.98
C LEU A 67 22.47 -11.36 9.43
N ASP A 68 22.88 -10.34 8.68
CA ASP A 68 24.22 -10.25 8.11
C ASP A 68 24.74 -8.81 8.05
N PRO A 69 25.51 -8.36 9.05
CA PRO A 69 26.09 -7.03 9.07
C PRO A 69 27.12 -6.74 7.95
N SER A 70 27.58 -7.75 7.20
CA SER A 70 28.48 -7.57 6.06
C SER A 70 27.75 -7.07 4.79
N LEU A 71 26.42 -7.23 4.73
CA LEU A 71 25.61 -6.74 3.63
C LEU A 71 25.50 -5.21 3.68
N GLU A 72 25.74 -4.56 2.55
CA GLU A 72 25.37 -3.16 2.36
C GLU A 72 23.91 -3.08 1.96
N VAL A 73 23.06 -2.54 2.81
CA VAL A 73 21.62 -2.46 2.59
C VAL A 73 21.22 -1.02 2.26
N VAL A 74 20.45 -0.84 1.18
CA VAL A 74 19.97 0.46 0.69
C VAL A 74 18.47 0.42 0.54
N LEU A 75 17.77 1.29 1.28
CA LEU A 75 16.32 1.49 1.15
C LEU A 75 16.04 2.74 0.33
N LEU A 76 15.35 2.57 -0.79
CA LEU A 76 14.87 3.66 -1.66
C LEU A 76 13.37 3.88 -1.43
N GLU A 77 13.00 5.08 -0.98
CA GLU A 77 11.60 5.45 -0.76
C GLU A 77 11.39 6.94 -1.10
N ARG A 78 10.27 7.25 -1.72
CA ARG A 78 9.93 8.63 -2.14
C ARG A 78 9.42 9.50 -1.00
N ASN A 79 8.76 8.90 0.01
CA ASN A 79 8.22 9.63 1.14
C ASN A 79 9.31 9.90 2.18
N PRO A 80 9.28 11.07 2.86
CA PRO A 80 10.28 11.41 3.88
C PRO A 80 10.07 10.67 5.20
N VAL A 81 8.83 10.23 5.46
CA VAL A 81 8.46 9.50 6.67
C VAL A 81 7.54 8.33 6.32
N PHE A 82 7.61 7.29 7.13
CA PHE A 82 6.67 6.18 7.06
C PHE A 82 5.32 6.60 7.64
N PHE A 83 4.24 6.22 6.96
CA PHE A 83 2.88 6.32 7.46
C PHE A 83 2.19 4.98 7.27
N SER A 84 1.62 4.42 8.33
CA SER A 84 1.02 3.10 8.29
C SER A 84 -0.37 3.11 7.65
N CYS A 85 -0.62 2.25 6.66
CA CYS A 85 -1.97 1.97 6.16
C CYS A 85 -2.76 1.06 7.14
N PRO A 86 -2.20 -0.08 7.67
CA PRO A 86 -2.78 -0.74 8.84
C PRO A 86 -3.01 0.24 9.98
N MET A 87 -4.13 0.10 10.70
CA MET A 87 -4.63 0.99 11.74
C MET A 87 -5.13 2.37 11.26
N SER A 88 -4.94 2.73 9.97
CA SER A 88 -5.35 4.05 9.46
C SER A 88 -6.87 4.26 9.45
N ASN A 89 -7.70 3.20 9.39
CA ASN A 89 -9.14 3.33 9.53
C ASN A 89 -9.52 3.92 10.90
N LYS A 90 -8.84 3.49 11.97
CA LYS A 90 -9.03 3.99 13.33
C LYS A 90 -8.64 5.47 13.43
N TRP A 91 -7.59 5.88 12.70
CA TRP A 91 -7.18 7.29 12.63
C TRP A 91 -8.19 8.18 11.90
N LEU A 92 -8.88 7.67 10.86
CA LEU A 92 -9.89 8.46 10.13
C LEU A 92 -11.01 8.98 11.05
N VAL A 93 -11.30 8.26 12.13
CA VAL A 93 -12.38 8.56 13.09
C VAL A 93 -11.86 8.93 14.48
N ASP A 94 -10.58 9.29 14.60
CA ASP A 94 -9.94 9.78 15.84
C ASP A 94 -9.83 8.73 16.97
N VAL A 95 -9.87 7.43 16.70
CA VAL A 95 -9.58 6.36 17.66
C VAL A 95 -8.08 6.33 18.01
N VAL A 96 -7.22 6.62 17.03
CA VAL A 96 -5.78 6.85 17.21
C VAL A 96 -5.38 8.16 16.54
N ASP A 97 -4.27 8.75 16.96
CA ASP A 97 -3.70 9.94 16.33
C ASP A 97 -2.72 9.62 15.18
N ALA A 98 -2.25 10.65 14.48
CA ALA A 98 -1.31 10.47 13.37
C ALA A 98 0.08 10.02 13.85
N GLN A 99 0.46 10.36 15.08
CA GLN A 99 1.75 9.98 15.64
C GLN A 99 1.84 8.46 15.82
N PHE A 100 0.74 7.81 16.19
CA PHE A 100 0.65 6.35 16.29
C PHE A 100 0.98 5.62 14.97
N LEU A 101 0.80 6.29 13.82
CA LEU A 101 0.99 5.72 12.48
C LEU A 101 2.28 6.18 11.80
N THR A 102 3.03 7.14 12.39
CA THR A 102 4.13 7.82 11.69
C THR A 102 5.47 7.51 12.34
N PHE A 103 6.44 7.10 11.51
CA PHE A 103 7.80 6.75 11.96
C PHE A 103 8.85 7.36 11.04
N SER A 104 10.02 7.66 11.61
CA SER A 104 11.17 8.18 10.88
C SER A 104 11.95 7.07 10.19
N TYR A 105 12.14 7.18 8.87
CA TYR A 105 13.06 6.29 8.15
C TYR A 105 14.51 6.50 8.56
N LEU A 106 14.92 7.75 8.85
CA LEU A 106 16.28 8.07 9.22
C LEU A 106 16.68 7.44 10.55
N ASP A 107 15.80 7.48 11.55
CA ASP A 107 16.11 6.96 12.88
C ASP A 107 16.37 5.46 12.84
N VAL A 108 15.50 4.71 12.16
CA VAL A 108 15.68 3.26 12.03
C VAL A 108 16.88 2.93 11.14
N ALA A 109 17.13 3.71 10.09
CA ALA A 109 18.30 3.52 9.23
C ALA A 109 19.60 3.73 10.00
N GLN A 110 19.69 4.77 10.83
CA GLN A 110 20.83 5.03 11.70
C GLN A 110 21.02 3.94 12.75
N LYS A 111 19.92 3.54 13.41
CA LYS A 111 19.92 2.50 14.45
C LYS A 111 20.49 1.17 13.95
N TYR A 112 20.11 0.75 12.74
CA TYR A 112 20.49 -0.54 12.16
C TYR A 112 21.62 -0.48 11.13
N GLY A 113 22.10 0.72 10.80
CA GLY A 113 23.25 0.92 9.93
C GLY A 113 22.97 0.55 8.47
N TYR A 114 21.82 0.93 7.91
CA TYR A 114 21.55 0.84 6.48
C TYR A 114 21.39 2.24 5.85
N HIS A 115 21.54 2.33 4.54
CA HIS A 115 21.35 3.58 3.81
C HIS A 115 19.87 3.80 3.52
N PHE A 116 19.31 4.91 3.97
CA PHE A 116 18.01 5.41 3.51
C PHE A 116 18.26 6.54 2.51
N ILE A 117 17.71 6.40 1.30
CA ILE A 117 17.77 7.44 0.28
C ILE A 117 16.34 7.82 -0.10
N GLN A 118 15.97 9.06 0.22
CA GLN A 118 14.69 9.60 -0.20
C GLN A 118 14.75 9.95 -1.69
N THR A 119 14.16 9.09 -2.52
CA THR A 119 14.16 9.24 -3.97
C THR A 119 13.00 8.51 -4.63
N GLU A 120 12.62 8.93 -5.84
CA GLU A 120 11.68 8.19 -6.67
C GLU A 120 12.45 7.25 -7.61
N VAL A 121 12.08 5.97 -7.60
CA VAL A 121 12.56 4.99 -8.58
C VAL A 121 11.85 5.20 -9.91
N THR A 122 12.62 5.48 -10.95
CA THR A 122 12.12 5.82 -12.28
C THR A 122 12.21 4.67 -13.28
N ALA A 123 13.25 3.82 -13.18
CA ALA A 123 13.45 2.66 -14.05
C ALA A 123 14.28 1.56 -13.37
N PHE A 124 14.34 0.40 -14.02
CA PHE A 124 15.17 -0.73 -13.64
C PHE A 124 15.96 -1.22 -14.87
N GLU A 125 17.26 -1.31 -14.74
CA GLU A 125 18.16 -1.94 -15.71
C GLU A 125 18.65 -3.27 -15.13
N ARG A 126 17.76 -4.30 -15.09
CA ARG A 126 18.03 -5.57 -14.41
C ARG A 126 19.22 -6.34 -15.01
N ASP A 127 19.42 -6.25 -16.32
CA ASP A 127 20.58 -6.80 -17.04
C ASP A 127 21.92 -6.22 -16.56
N LYS A 128 21.92 -4.96 -16.11
CA LYS A 128 23.07 -4.26 -15.51
C LYS A 128 23.07 -4.30 -13.99
N LYS A 129 22.07 -4.94 -13.36
CA LYS A 129 21.81 -4.92 -11.92
C LYS A 129 21.81 -3.50 -11.35
N ARG A 130 20.99 -2.61 -11.94
CA ARG A 130 20.84 -1.20 -11.55
C ARG A 130 19.40 -0.79 -11.30
N VAL A 131 19.21 0.02 -10.27
CA VAL A 131 17.97 0.77 -10.03
C VAL A 131 18.24 2.22 -10.37
N VAL A 132 17.45 2.78 -11.29
CA VAL A 132 17.54 4.17 -11.72
C VAL A 132 16.53 5.01 -10.94
N THR A 133 16.98 6.15 -10.45
CA THR A 133 16.16 7.10 -9.68
C THR A 133 16.15 8.47 -10.34
N ALA A 134 15.37 9.41 -9.77
CA ALA A 134 15.36 10.80 -10.24
C ALA A 134 16.71 11.52 -10.05
N GLN A 135 17.58 11.01 -9.16
CA GLN A 135 18.85 11.67 -8.78
C GLN A 135 20.10 10.96 -9.29
N GLY A 136 19.97 9.74 -9.79
CA GLY A 136 21.08 8.89 -10.23
C GLY A 136 20.71 7.42 -10.22
N TRP A 137 21.65 6.53 -10.03
CA TRP A 137 21.40 5.10 -9.98
C TRP A 137 22.15 4.40 -8.83
N VAL A 138 21.67 3.21 -8.45
CA VAL A 138 22.31 2.34 -7.45
C VAL A 138 22.45 0.95 -8.07
N ASP A 139 23.68 0.38 -8.05
CA ASP A 139 23.93 -1.00 -8.39
C ASP A 139 23.55 -1.94 -7.26
N TYR A 140 23.28 -3.20 -7.54
CA TYR A 140 22.91 -4.20 -6.55
C TYR A 140 23.46 -5.60 -6.91
N ASP A 141 23.63 -6.43 -5.89
CA ASP A 141 23.76 -7.88 -6.04
C ASP A 141 22.38 -8.54 -5.91
N TYR A 142 21.56 -8.05 -4.97
CA TYR A 142 20.20 -8.50 -4.71
C TYR A 142 19.23 -7.31 -4.74
N LEU A 143 18.06 -7.53 -5.32
CA LEU A 143 16.99 -6.54 -5.41
C LEU A 143 15.74 -7.05 -4.68
N ILE A 144 15.14 -6.21 -3.83
CA ILE A 144 13.82 -6.46 -3.22
C ILE A 144 12.84 -5.41 -3.71
N LEU A 145 11.75 -5.84 -4.32
CA LEU A 145 10.66 -4.99 -4.79
C LEU A 145 9.49 -5.03 -3.81
N GLY A 146 9.39 -4.01 -2.95
CA GLY A 146 8.26 -3.76 -2.05
C GLY A 146 7.27 -2.79 -2.67
N ALA A 147 6.84 -3.04 -3.92
CA ALA A 147 6.11 -2.08 -4.75
C ALA A 147 4.70 -1.73 -4.23
N GLY A 148 4.12 -2.56 -3.33
CA GLY A 148 2.75 -2.37 -2.86
C GLY A 148 1.72 -2.48 -3.99
N ILE A 149 0.73 -1.59 -3.99
CA ILE A 149 -0.35 -1.55 -4.99
C ILE A 149 -0.37 -0.23 -5.76
N ARG A 150 -1.11 -0.24 -6.89
CA ARG A 150 -1.65 0.94 -7.56
C ARG A 150 -3.15 0.78 -7.78
N TYR A 151 -3.86 1.90 -7.98
CA TYR A 151 -5.25 1.90 -8.44
C TYR A 151 -5.28 1.82 -9.96
N ASN A 152 -6.08 0.90 -10.49
CA ASN A 152 -6.32 0.77 -11.93
C ASN A 152 -7.54 1.61 -12.34
N TYR A 153 -7.38 2.92 -12.41
CA TYR A 153 -8.42 3.84 -12.87
C TYR A 153 -8.76 3.66 -14.36
N GLU A 154 -7.85 3.07 -15.15
CA GLU A 154 -8.09 2.74 -16.55
C GLU A 154 -9.26 1.75 -16.71
N ALA A 155 -9.50 0.89 -15.71
CA ALA A 155 -10.63 -0.04 -15.71
C ALA A 155 -12.00 0.68 -15.65
N TRP A 156 -12.04 1.91 -15.13
CA TRP A 156 -13.29 2.72 -15.06
C TRP A 156 -13.37 3.78 -16.15
N PHE A 157 -12.24 4.41 -16.46
CA PHE A 157 -12.19 5.64 -17.26
C PHE A 157 -11.46 5.48 -18.59
N GLY A 158 -10.89 4.30 -18.87
CA GLY A 158 -10.04 4.12 -20.05
C GLY A 158 -8.94 5.17 -20.09
N ASN A 159 -8.87 5.97 -21.13
CA ASN A 159 -7.87 7.03 -21.31
C ASN A 159 -8.28 8.40 -20.72
N ASP A 160 -9.43 8.52 -20.07
CA ASP A 160 -9.88 9.78 -19.46
C ASP A 160 -9.10 10.08 -18.19
N ARG A 161 -7.92 10.69 -18.35
CA ARG A 161 -7.04 11.11 -17.26
C ARG A 161 -7.70 12.17 -16.37
N LYS A 162 -8.62 13.01 -16.92
CA LYS A 162 -9.29 14.06 -16.14
C LYS A 162 -10.23 13.43 -15.11
N ALA A 163 -11.05 12.46 -15.51
CA ALA A 163 -11.91 11.72 -14.60
C ALA A 163 -11.11 10.95 -13.54
N ALA A 164 -10.02 10.28 -13.92
CA ALA A 164 -9.13 9.57 -13.00
C ALA A 164 -8.51 10.51 -11.96
N HIS A 165 -7.94 11.64 -12.38
CA HIS A 165 -7.34 12.62 -11.48
C HIS A 165 -8.37 13.27 -10.56
N TYR A 166 -9.55 13.62 -11.11
CA TYR A 166 -10.64 14.20 -10.32
C TYR A 166 -11.12 13.21 -9.25
N THR A 167 -11.32 11.94 -9.61
CA THR A 167 -11.70 10.88 -8.66
C THR A 167 -10.69 10.75 -7.54
N LYS A 168 -9.40 10.64 -7.87
CA LYS A 168 -8.32 10.54 -6.88
C LYS A 168 -8.26 11.75 -5.95
N ALA A 169 -8.50 12.96 -6.47
CA ALA A 169 -8.43 14.19 -5.70
C ALA A 169 -9.65 14.43 -4.81
N MET A 170 -10.85 14.07 -5.28
CA MET A 170 -12.11 14.40 -4.60
C MET A 170 -12.68 13.26 -3.78
N PHE A 171 -12.46 12.00 -4.21
CA PHE A 171 -13.05 10.79 -3.63
C PHE A 171 -11.98 9.70 -3.39
N PRO A 172 -10.89 10.03 -2.67
CA PRO A 172 -9.75 9.12 -2.52
C PRO A 172 -10.11 7.87 -1.75
N ALA A 173 -9.53 6.74 -2.17
CA ALA A 173 -9.70 5.47 -1.50
C ALA A 173 -8.86 5.32 -0.22
N ALA A 174 -7.71 6.02 -0.14
CA ALA A 174 -6.78 6.00 0.98
C ALA A 174 -6.31 4.59 1.38
N TYR A 175 -5.78 3.86 0.40
CA TYR A 175 -5.09 2.58 0.59
C TYR A 175 -3.60 2.65 0.24
N ILE A 176 -3.13 3.75 -0.34
CA ILE A 176 -1.71 4.02 -0.58
C ILE A 176 -1.30 5.16 0.35
N PRO A 177 -0.35 4.95 1.30
CA PRO A 177 0.10 6.00 2.22
C PRO A 177 0.56 7.26 1.46
N SER A 178 -0.20 8.34 1.60
CA SER A 178 0.03 9.61 0.91
C SER A 178 -0.94 10.68 1.40
N ALA A 179 -0.95 11.85 0.76
CA ALA A 179 -1.90 12.93 1.02
C ALA A 179 -3.38 12.52 0.89
N GLU A 180 -3.69 11.41 0.20
CA GLU A 180 -5.06 10.93 0.06
C GLU A 180 -5.70 10.52 1.40
N HIS A 181 -4.90 10.04 2.37
CA HIS A 181 -5.40 9.70 3.70
C HIS A 181 -5.91 10.95 4.43
N PHE A 182 -5.15 12.04 4.39
CA PHE A 182 -5.53 13.31 4.99
C PHE A 182 -6.77 13.91 4.31
N LYS A 183 -6.83 13.80 2.97
CA LYS A 183 -7.99 14.26 2.21
C LYS A 183 -9.24 13.47 2.55
N LEU A 184 -9.14 12.14 2.67
CA LEU A 184 -10.25 11.29 3.07
C LEU A 184 -10.71 11.64 4.48
N LYS A 185 -9.78 11.75 5.45
CA LYS A 185 -10.13 12.15 6.82
C LYS A 185 -10.87 13.48 6.83
N GLN A 186 -10.38 14.49 6.10
CA GLN A 186 -11.04 15.79 5.99
C GLN A 186 -12.47 15.66 5.43
N GLY A 187 -12.67 14.80 4.40
CA GLY A 187 -13.99 14.53 3.83
C GLY A 187 -14.95 13.93 4.84
N ILE A 188 -14.51 12.89 5.57
CA ILE A 188 -15.31 12.22 6.60
C ILE A 188 -15.63 13.16 7.76
N GLN A 189 -14.62 13.88 8.26
CA GLN A 189 -14.79 14.80 9.41
C GLN A 189 -15.72 15.98 9.08
N ASN A 190 -15.78 16.41 7.84
CA ASN A 190 -16.62 17.52 7.37
C ASN A 190 -17.98 17.08 6.82
N PHE A 191 -18.25 15.77 6.78
CA PHE A 191 -19.52 15.24 6.28
C PHE A 191 -20.69 15.69 7.15
N LYS A 192 -21.78 16.19 6.52
CA LYS A 192 -22.92 16.79 7.24
C LYS A 192 -24.17 15.96 7.20
N GLY A 193 -24.18 14.91 6.39
CA GLY A 193 -25.33 14.01 6.20
C GLY A 193 -25.55 13.65 4.74
N GLY A 194 -26.54 12.78 4.48
CA GLY A 194 -26.81 12.21 3.16
C GLY A 194 -26.12 10.85 2.95
N ASP A 195 -25.84 10.50 1.72
CA ASP A 195 -25.30 9.20 1.34
C ASP A 195 -23.76 9.27 1.13
N LEU A 196 -23.01 8.54 1.96
CA LEU A 196 -21.60 8.26 1.74
C LEU A 196 -21.47 6.89 1.09
N VAL A 197 -21.13 6.86 -0.19
CA VAL A 197 -21.01 5.61 -0.97
C VAL A 197 -19.57 5.13 -1.00
N MET A 198 -19.37 3.85 -0.71
CA MET A 198 -18.07 3.17 -0.82
C MET A 198 -18.12 2.11 -1.92
N THR A 199 -17.25 2.20 -2.92
CA THR A 199 -17.08 1.12 -3.90
C THR A 199 -16.02 0.16 -3.43
N LEU A 200 -16.27 -1.15 -3.54
CA LEU A 200 -15.26 -2.17 -3.29
C LEU A 200 -14.75 -2.72 -4.63
N PRO A 201 -13.42 -2.89 -4.77
CA PRO A 201 -12.88 -3.50 -5.98
C PRO A 201 -13.08 -5.02 -5.97
N PRO A 202 -13.07 -5.67 -7.15
CA PRO A 202 -13.02 -7.13 -7.21
C PRO A 202 -11.71 -7.65 -6.58
N PRO A 203 -11.70 -8.86 -5.99
CA PRO A 203 -10.47 -9.49 -5.50
C PRO A 203 -9.47 -9.79 -6.65
N PRO A 204 -8.14 -9.76 -6.35
CA PRO A 204 -7.54 -9.41 -5.07
C PRO A 204 -7.36 -7.90 -4.89
N HIS A 205 -7.51 -7.43 -3.66
CA HIS A 205 -7.25 -6.04 -3.32
C HIS A 205 -6.57 -5.93 -1.94
N ARG A 206 -5.96 -4.78 -1.64
CA ARG A 206 -5.32 -4.52 -0.33
C ARG A 206 -6.36 -4.57 0.77
N CYS A 207 -6.00 -5.28 1.85
CA CYS A 207 -6.74 -5.41 3.09
C CYS A 207 -8.22 -5.78 2.87
N PRO A 208 -8.54 -7.03 2.49
CA PRO A 208 -9.89 -7.44 2.14
C PRO A 208 -10.97 -7.07 3.17
N PRO A 209 -10.77 -7.18 4.50
CA PRO A 209 -11.79 -6.79 5.49
C PRO A 209 -11.86 -5.28 5.75
N SER A 210 -10.82 -4.50 5.42
CA SER A 210 -10.71 -3.09 5.77
C SER A 210 -11.85 -2.19 5.28
N PRO A 211 -12.47 -2.39 4.09
CA PRO A 211 -13.61 -1.57 3.69
C PRO A 211 -14.80 -1.70 4.63
N TYR A 212 -15.06 -2.89 5.16
CA TYR A 212 -16.17 -3.14 6.10
C TYR A 212 -15.88 -2.53 7.47
N GLU A 213 -14.64 -2.70 7.99
CA GLU A 213 -14.18 -1.99 9.19
C GLU A 213 -14.36 -0.48 9.02
N ARG A 214 -13.88 0.09 7.91
CA ARG A 214 -14.02 1.52 7.61
C ARG A 214 -15.47 1.97 7.61
N ALA A 215 -16.38 1.18 7.05
CA ALA A 215 -17.81 1.48 7.06
C ALA A 215 -18.38 1.49 8.49
N CYS A 216 -18.03 0.51 9.33
CA CYS A 216 -18.42 0.46 10.73
C CYS A 216 -17.92 1.69 11.50
N LEU A 217 -16.65 2.04 11.33
CA LEU A 217 -16.05 3.19 12.02
C LEU A 217 -16.67 4.52 11.60
N ILE A 218 -16.96 4.71 10.30
CA ILE A 218 -17.66 5.92 9.81
C ILE A 218 -19.10 5.95 10.33
N ALA A 219 -19.80 4.82 10.32
CA ALA A 219 -21.15 4.72 10.87
C ALA A 219 -21.19 5.01 12.39
N GLY A 220 -20.18 4.52 13.13
CA GLY A 220 -19.97 4.86 14.55
C GLY A 220 -19.80 6.35 14.76
N LEU A 221 -18.97 7.01 13.94
CA LEU A 221 -18.79 8.45 13.97
C LEU A 221 -20.11 9.20 13.68
N PHE A 222 -20.92 8.71 12.74
CA PHE A 222 -22.23 9.30 12.42
C PHE A 222 -23.19 9.19 13.61
N LYS A 223 -23.24 8.03 14.30
CA LYS A 223 -24.02 7.86 15.53
C LYS A 223 -23.56 8.83 16.62
N GLN A 224 -22.27 8.85 16.92
CA GLN A 224 -21.69 9.70 17.96
C GLN A 224 -21.97 11.18 17.73
N ARG A 225 -21.86 11.64 16.47
CA ARG A 225 -22.07 13.05 16.10
C ARG A 225 -23.50 13.39 15.73
N LYS A 226 -24.41 12.42 15.78
CA LYS A 226 -25.82 12.56 15.38
C LYS A 226 -25.99 13.07 13.94
N ILE A 227 -25.09 12.62 13.05
CA ILE A 227 -25.15 12.93 11.63
C ILE A 227 -26.23 12.07 10.97
N LYS A 228 -27.18 12.71 10.29
CA LYS A 228 -28.22 12.01 9.50
C LYS A 228 -27.63 11.59 8.15
N GLY A 229 -26.89 10.48 8.15
CA GLY A 229 -26.20 9.96 6.97
C GLY A 229 -26.19 8.44 6.93
N LYS A 230 -25.95 7.88 5.76
CA LYS A 230 -25.79 6.44 5.52
C LYS A 230 -24.43 6.17 4.90
N VAL A 231 -23.86 5.03 5.23
CA VAL A 231 -22.69 4.45 4.55
C VAL A 231 -23.24 3.33 3.65
N ILE A 232 -23.16 3.52 2.35
CA ILE A 232 -23.64 2.54 1.36
C ILE A 232 -22.43 1.80 0.81
N ILE A 233 -22.37 0.50 1.02
CA ILE A 233 -21.26 -0.36 0.60
C ILE A 233 -21.65 -1.08 -0.69
N LEU A 234 -21.02 -0.74 -1.82
CA LEU A 234 -21.23 -1.40 -3.11
C LEU A 234 -20.17 -2.49 -3.28
N ASP A 235 -20.55 -3.74 -3.01
CA ASP A 235 -19.66 -4.89 -2.99
C ASP A 235 -19.91 -5.82 -4.20
N PRO A 236 -18.91 -6.11 -5.05
CA PRO A 236 -19.08 -7.08 -6.14
C PRO A 236 -19.29 -8.51 -5.65
N LYS A 237 -18.96 -8.81 -4.38
CA LYS A 237 -19.11 -10.13 -3.75
C LYS A 237 -20.54 -10.37 -3.26
N PRO A 238 -20.95 -11.63 -3.02
CA PRO A 238 -22.25 -11.97 -2.48
C PRO A 238 -22.41 -11.64 -0.98
N ALA A 239 -21.29 -11.53 -0.25
CA ALA A 239 -21.24 -11.24 1.19
C ALA A 239 -19.90 -10.60 1.56
N PRO A 240 -19.80 -9.93 2.73
CA PRO A 240 -18.50 -9.51 3.28
C PRO A 240 -17.55 -10.69 3.39
N ALA A 241 -16.28 -10.50 3.04
CA ALA A 241 -15.25 -11.53 3.13
C ALA A 241 -13.85 -10.92 3.31
N PRO A 242 -13.02 -11.48 4.19
CA PRO A 242 -13.31 -12.56 5.14
C PRO A 242 -14.23 -12.11 6.29
N ILE A 243 -14.59 -13.03 7.19
CA ILE A 243 -15.41 -12.81 8.40
C ILE A 243 -16.83 -12.31 8.03
N THR A 244 -17.53 -13.17 7.32
CA THR A 244 -18.88 -12.84 6.85
C THR A 244 -19.86 -12.56 7.99
N VAL A 245 -19.90 -13.47 9.00
CA VAL A 245 -20.86 -13.41 10.10
C VAL A 245 -20.60 -12.18 10.96
N GLY A 246 -19.36 -11.98 11.40
CA GLY A 246 -19.00 -10.87 12.30
C GLY A 246 -19.36 -9.50 11.71
N PHE A 247 -19.11 -9.28 10.40
CA PHE A 247 -19.52 -8.02 9.76
C PHE A 247 -21.03 -7.90 9.57
N GLN A 248 -21.73 -8.98 9.17
CA GLN A 248 -23.17 -8.95 9.02
C GLN A 248 -23.89 -8.67 10.34
N ASP A 249 -23.39 -9.25 11.44
CA ASP A 249 -23.90 -9.01 12.78
C ASP A 249 -23.66 -7.55 13.21
N ALA A 250 -22.47 -6.99 12.97
CA ALA A 250 -22.21 -5.59 13.24
C ALA A 250 -23.15 -4.66 12.43
N PHE A 251 -23.36 -4.93 11.14
CA PHE A 251 -24.27 -4.13 10.32
C PHE A 251 -25.72 -4.19 10.81
N ARG A 252 -26.20 -5.39 11.19
CA ARG A 252 -27.59 -5.63 11.60
C ARG A 252 -27.84 -5.12 13.02
N GLU A 253 -26.92 -5.35 13.98
CA GLU A 253 -27.17 -5.12 15.39
C GLU A 253 -26.75 -3.73 15.83
N ILE A 254 -25.64 -3.19 15.26
CA ILE A 254 -25.08 -1.91 15.69
C ILE A 254 -25.48 -0.77 14.74
N TYR A 255 -25.51 -1.04 13.43
CA TYR A 255 -25.56 -0.01 12.38
C TYR A 255 -26.70 -0.19 11.39
N GLN A 256 -27.81 -0.84 11.79
CA GLN A 256 -28.97 -1.10 10.90
C GLN A 256 -29.53 0.16 10.23
N ASP A 257 -29.42 1.33 10.88
CA ASP A 257 -29.91 2.61 10.36
C ASP A 257 -28.85 3.39 9.57
N GLN A 258 -27.54 3.07 9.77
CA GLN A 258 -26.41 3.80 9.19
C GLN A 258 -25.73 3.07 8.04
N ILE A 259 -25.74 1.72 8.00
CA ILE A 259 -25.07 0.94 6.96
C ILE A 259 -26.10 0.31 6.03
N VAL A 260 -25.89 0.49 4.72
CA VAL A 260 -26.59 -0.23 3.66
C VAL A 260 -25.57 -1.06 2.91
N TYR A 261 -25.62 -2.38 3.08
CA TYR A 261 -24.78 -3.31 2.33
C TYR A 261 -25.49 -3.78 1.06
N VAL A 262 -24.86 -3.54 -0.10
CA VAL A 262 -25.39 -3.91 -1.42
C VAL A 262 -24.46 -4.98 -2.02
N PRO A 263 -24.83 -6.27 -1.92
CA PRO A 263 -24.05 -7.36 -2.51
C PRO A 263 -24.20 -7.39 -4.05
N LYS A 264 -23.25 -8.07 -4.71
CA LYS A 264 -23.22 -8.29 -6.17
C LYS A 264 -23.29 -6.99 -6.98
N ALA A 265 -22.83 -5.88 -6.38
CA ALA A 265 -22.83 -4.54 -6.97
C ALA A 265 -21.52 -4.29 -7.75
N ALA A 266 -21.21 -5.15 -8.71
CA ALA A 266 -20.05 -4.95 -9.59
C ALA A 266 -20.17 -3.62 -10.34
N ILE A 267 -19.15 -2.77 -10.23
CA ILE A 267 -19.14 -1.44 -10.83
C ILE A 267 -19.08 -1.58 -12.36
N GLN A 268 -20.01 -0.91 -13.05
CA GLN A 268 -20.10 -0.85 -14.50
C GLN A 268 -19.64 0.51 -15.04
N GLU A 269 -20.00 1.60 -14.33
CA GLU A 269 -19.66 2.96 -14.73
C GLU A 269 -19.52 3.85 -13.50
N VAL A 270 -18.58 4.79 -13.53
CA VAL A 270 -18.41 5.83 -12.52
C VAL A 270 -18.38 7.19 -13.20
N ASP A 271 -19.31 8.06 -12.83
CA ASP A 271 -19.29 9.48 -13.21
C ASP A 271 -18.99 10.32 -11.98
N PRO A 272 -17.71 10.66 -11.75
CA PRO A 272 -17.32 11.40 -10.57
C PRO A 272 -17.78 12.86 -10.60
N PHE A 273 -18.04 13.43 -11.79
CA PHE A 273 -18.44 14.83 -11.94
C PHE A 273 -19.92 15.03 -11.57
N ASN A 274 -20.79 14.09 -11.97
CA ASN A 274 -22.20 14.09 -11.64
C ASN A 274 -22.56 13.25 -10.42
N ARG A 275 -21.56 12.69 -9.74
CA ARG A 275 -21.70 11.86 -8.52
C ARG A 275 -22.62 10.69 -8.71
N LYS A 276 -22.42 9.92 -9.78
CA LYS A 276 -23.23 8.77 -10.14
C LYS A 276 -22.37 7.52 -10.30
N ILE A 277 -22.90 6.39 -9.85
CA ILE A 277 -22.27 5.09 -9.99
C ILE A 277 -23.33 4.13 -10.52
N LYS A 278 -23.02 3.44 -11.63
CA LYS A 278 -23.84 2.37 -12.16
C LYS A 278 -23.21 1.03 -11.80
N THR A 279 -24.04 0.13 -11.29
CA THR A 279 -23.60 -1.21 -10.87
C THR A 279 -24.51 -2.29 -11.42
N ALA A 280 -24.12 -3.55 -11.27
CA ALA A 280 -24.97 -4.69 -11.59
C ALA A 280 -26.21 -4.79 -10.68
N ALA A 281 -26.21 -4.13 -9.51
CA ALA A 281 -27.32 -4.12 -8.55
C ALA A 281 -28.20 -2.86 -8.64
N GLY A 282 -27.89 -1.92 -9.54
CA GLY A 282 -28.64 -0.67 -9.74
C GLY A 282 -27.75 0.56 -9.80
N ASP A 283 -28.36 1.73 -9.91
CA ASP A 283 -27.70 3.02 -10.01
C ASP A 283 -27.74 3.76 -8.68
N PHE A 284 -26.64 4.42 -8.32
CA PHE A 284 -26.46 5.12 -7.06
C PHE A 284 -25.97 6.55 -7.31
N THR A 285 -26.44 7.47 -6.47
CA THR A 285 -25.89 8.82 -6.34
C THR A 285 -25.28 8.98 -4.95
N PHE A 286 -24.44 9.98 -4.75
CA PHE A 286 -23.79 10.19 -3.44
C PHE A 286 -23.57 11.66 -3.12
N ASP A 287 -23.61 12.01 -1.86
CA ASP A 287 -23.18 13.30 -1.32
C ASP A 287 -21.67 13.34 -1.11
N HIS A 288 -21.10 12.20 -0.65
CA HIS A 288 -19.66 11.95 -0.59
C HIS A 288 -19.37 10.50 -0.97
N SER A 289 -18.14 10.21 -1.39
CA SER A 289 -17.78 8.84 -1.78
C SER A 289 -16.34 8.49 -1.47
N ILE A 290 -16.10 7.20 -1.25
CA ILE A 290 -14.78 6.56 -1.21
C ILE A 290 -14.71 5.65 -2.44
N LEU A 291 -14.11 6.15 -3.53
CA LEU A 291 -14.09 5.45 -4.81
C LEU A 291 -12.83 4.59 -4.93
N MET A 292 -12.97 3.33 -4.57
CA MET A 292 -11.88 2.36 -4.60
C MET A 292 -11.88 1.61 -5.95
N ALA A 293 -11.03 2.08 -6.88
CA ALA A 293 -10.81 1.42 -8.17
C ALA A 293 -10.13 0.05 -7.98
N PRO A 294 -10.22 -0.87 -8.97
CA PRO A 294 -9.49 -2.13 -8.93
C PRO A 294 -8.00 -1.94 -8.61
N HIS A 295 -7.44 -2.84 -7.82
CA HIS A 295 -6.03 -2.81 -7.45
C HIS A 295 -5.18 -3.67 -8.38
N GLN A 296 -3.92 -3.27 -8.53
CA GLN A 296 -2.86 -4.02 -9.20
C GLN A 296 -1.55 -3.82 -8.43
N ALA A 297 -0.52 -4.60 -8.76
CA ALA A 297 0.84 -4.37 -8.26
C ALA A 297 1.29 -2.94 -8.56
N GLY A 298 1.99 -2.33 -7.62
CA GLY A 298 2.44 -0.94 -7.71
C GLY A 298 3.33 -0.68 -8.93
N ASP A 299 3.41 0.59 -9.34
CA ASP A 299 4.09 1.00 -10.58
C ASP A 299 5.53 0.51 -10.71
N MET A 300 6.26 0.36 -9.60
CA MET A 300 7.62 -0.19 -9.63
C MET A 300 7.68 -1.61 -10.17
N ALA A 301 6.67 -2.46 -9.89
CA ALA A 301 6.62 -3.83 -10.44
C ALA A 301 6.40 -3.82 -11.96
N TRP A 302 5.64 -2.87 -12.48
CA TRP A 302 5.46 -2.68 -13.92
C TRP A 302 6.72 -2.14 -14.58
N LYS A 303 7.37 -1.13 -13.99
CA LYS A 303 8.65 -0.57 -14.47
C LYS A 303 9.77 -1.61 -14.46
N ALA A 304 9.79 -2.50 -13.50
CA ALA A 304 10.77 -3.59 -13.40
C ALA A 304 10.50 -4.76 -14.39
N GLY A 305 9.34 -4.76 -15.07
CA GLY A 305 8.97 -5.82 -16.00
C GLY A 305 8.67 -7.17 -15.34
N VAL A 306 8.24 -7.17 -14.05
CA VAL A 306 8.05 -8.40 -13.27
C VAL A 306 6.59 -8.87 -13.20
N ILE A 307 5.69 -8.22 -13.95
CA ILE A 307 4.28 -8.60 -13.96
C ILE A 307 4.10 -9.94 -14.66
N GLY A 308 3.46 -10.88 -13.96
CA GLY A 308 3.17 -12.21 -14.49
C GLY A 308 2.17 -12.16 -15.65
N ARG A 309 2.22 -13.19 -16.49
CA ARG A 309 1.31 -13.37 -17.62
C ARG A 309 0.50 -14.66 -17.43
N ASN A 310 -0.75 -14.63 -17.90
CA ASN A 310 -1.60 -15.82 -17.94
C ASN A 310 -1.28 -16.67 -19.19
N GLU A 311 -2.01 -17.77 -19.37
CA GLU A 311 -1.85 -18.68 -20.50
C GLU A 311 -2.04 -18.02 -21.88
N ASP A 312 -2.89 -16.99 -21.96
CA ASP A 312 -3.12 -16.19 -23.16
C ASP A 312 -2.03 -15.11 -23.36
N GLY A 313 -0.99 -15.05 -22.51
CA GLY A 313 0.07 -14.04 -22.58
C GLY A 313 -0.35 -12.66 -22.04
N LYS A 314 -1.58 -12.49 -21.50
CA LYS A 314 -2.06 -11.22 -20.94
C LYS A 314 -1.47 -10.98 -19.55
N ALA A 315 -1.13 -9.72 -19.27
CA ALA A 315 -0.66 -9.31 -17.95
C ALA A 315 -1.72 -9.61 -16.87
N THR A 316 -1.29 -10.25 -15.77
CA THR A 316 -2.19 -10.59 -14.65
C THR A 316 -2.47 -9.39 -13.74
N GLY A 317 -1.68 -8.32 -13.86
CA GLY A 317 -1.72 -7.16 -12.97
C GLY A 317 -0.87 -7.33 -11.69
N TRP A 318 -0.29 -8.50 -11.44
CA TRP A 318 0.47 -8.86 -10.25
C TRP A 318 1.80 -9.52 -10.63
N ALA A 319 2.80 -9.45 -9.74
CA ALA A 319 4.13 -9.98 -10.03
C ALA A 319 4.12 -11.52 -10.14
N GLY A 320 4.81 -12.04 -11.14
CA GLY A 320 5.04 -13.47 -11.31
C GLY A 320 6.32 -13.90 -10.59
N VAL A 321 6.16 -14.60 -9.48
CA VAL A 321 7.27 -15.08 -8.64
C VAL A 321 7.23 -16.57 -8.44
N ASP A 322 8.34 -17.17 -8.04
CA ASP A 322 8.33 -18.49 -7.43
C ASP A 322 7.54 -18.42 -6.12
N PRO A 323 6.52 -19.28 -5.90
CA PRO A 323 5.63 -19.17 -4.75
C PRO A 323 6.30 -19.51 -3.41
N PHE A 324 7.42 -20.23 -3.42
CA PHE A 324 8.17 -20.64 -2.22
C PHE A 324 9.31 -19.68 -1.90
N MET A 325 10.00 -19.18 -2.94
CA MET A 325 11.20 -18.36 -2.76
C MET A 325 10.93 -16.86 -2.92
N LEU A 326 9.78 -16.48 -3.49
CA LEU A 326 9.36 -15.09 -3.74
C LEU A 326 10.31 -14.32 -4.69
N ASN A 327 11.17 -15.04 -5.41
CA ASN A 327 12.05 -14.45 -6.44
C ASN A 327 11.52 -14.70 -7.86
N LEU A 328 12.14 -14.07 -8.84
CA LEU A 328 11.81 -14.28 -10.23
C LEU A 328 12.51 -15.57 -10.74
N LYS A 329 11.84 -16.28 -11.65
CA LYS A 329 12.42 -17.51 -12.25
C LYS A 329 13.58 -17.21 -13.19
N ASP A 330 13.52 -16.10 -13.91
CA ASP A 330 14.54 -15.63 -14.88
C ASP A 330 15.62 -14.75 -14.23
N ASP A 331 15.41 -14.30 -12.98
CA ASP A 331 16.34 -13.46 -12.23
C ASP A 331 16.25 -13.78 -10.73
N PRO A 332 16.95 -14.87 -10.29
CA PRO A 332 16.81 -15.38 -8.93
C PRO A 332 17.34 -14.45 -7.85
N ASP A 333 18.05 -13.38 -8.20
CA ASP A 333 18.54 -12.36 -7.28
C ASP A 333 17.55 -11.20 -7.09
N THR A 334 16.44 -11.19 -7.85
CA THR A 334 15.33 -10.22 -7.69
C THR A 334 14.14 -10.86 -7.01
N TYR A 335 13.75 -10.30 -5.88
CA TYR A 335 12.63 -10.72 -5.03
C TYR A 335 11.48 -9.73 -5.08
N VAL A 336 10.24 -10.21 -4.95
CA VAL A 336 9.05 -9.36 -4.78
C VAL A 336 8.36 -9.73 -3.49
N ILE A 337 8.01 -8.74 -2.68
CA ILE A 337 7.39 -8.95 -1.37
C ILE A 337 6.10 -8.15 -1.20
N GLY A 338 5.27 -8.58 -0.26
CA GLY A 338 4.03 -7.90 0.11
C GLY A 338 2.96 -7.95 -0.98
N ASP A 339 2.20 -6.87 -1.10
CA ASP A 339 0.97 -6.86 -1.90
C ASP A 339 1.19 -7.06 -3.40
N ALA A 340 2.37 -6.72 -3.92
CA ALA A 340 2.68 -6.89 -5.34
C ALA A 340 2.79 -8.36 -5.78
N VAL A 341 2.99 -9.31 -4.84
CA VAL A 341 3.10 -10.75 -5.11
C VAL A 341 1.84 -11.27 -5.79
N GLY A 342 2.00 -12.03 -6.86
CA GLY A 342 0.91 -12.59 -7.64
C GLY A 342 0.35 -13.89 -7.09
N ILE A 343 0.01 -14.81 -7.99
CA ILE A 343 -0.57 -16.12 -7.65
C ILE A 343 0.50 -17.02 -7.04
N VAL A 344 0.19 -17.57 -5.85
CA VAL A 344 1.08 -18.46 -5.10
C VAL A 344 0.48 -19.85 -4.88
N SER A 345 -0.83 -20.00 -5.07
CA SER A 345 -1.56 -21.24 -4.85
C SER A 345 -2.66 -21.44 -5.89
N PRO A 346 -2.87 -22.67 -6.40
CA PRO A 346 -4.02 -22.96 -7.23
C PRO A 346 -5.35 -22.92 -6.46
N GLN A 347 -5.32 -23.11 -5.14
CA GLN A 347 -6.51 -23.20 -4.29
C GLN A 347 -7.01 -21.81 -3.89
N PHE A 348 -6.20 -21.01 -3.19
CA PHE A 348 -6.59 -19.69 -2.67
C PHE A 348 -6.04 -18.52 -3.49
N ARG A 349 -5.23 -18.78 -4.50
CA ARG A 349 -4.60 -17.89 -5.48
C ARG A 349 -3.60 -16.91 -4.86
N PHE A 350 -4.01 -15.99 -4.01
CA PHE A 350 -3.21 -14.88 -3.49
C PHE A 350 -3.16 -14.90 -1.97
N TYR A 351 -1.99 -14.67 -1.40
CA TYR A 351 -1.93 -14.25 0.01
C TYR A 351 -2.76 -12.98 0.21
N PRO A 352 -3.40 -12.79 1.38
CA PRO A 352 -4.01 -11.52 1.73
C PRO A 352 -3.02 -10.36 1.51
N LYS A 353 -3.49 -9.30 0.85
CA LYS A 353 -2.68 -8.11 0.61
C LYS A 353 -2.66 -7.27 1.90
N ALA A 354 -1.89 -7.71 2.90
CA ALA A 354 -1.88 -7.18 4.27
C ALA A 354 -0.47 -6.78 4.72
N GLY A 355 -0.39 -5.83 5.65
CA GLY A 355 0.87 -5.41 6.25
C GLY A 355 1.59 -6.56 6.95
N HIS A 356 0.85 -7.41 7.68
CA HIS A 356 1.38 -8.60 8.34
C HIS A 356 2.10 -9.54 7.35
N VAL A 357 1.44 -9.89 6.24
CA VAL A 357 2.04 -10.72 5.17
C VAL A 357 3.27 -10.02 4.57
N ALA A 358 3.23 -8.72 4.36
CA ALA A 358 4.37 -7.96 3.82
C ALA A 358 5.58 -8.00 4.77
N ASN A 359 5.35 -7.88 6.07
CA ASN A 359 6.38 -8.03 7.11
C ASN A 359 6.93 -9.46 7.13
N ALA A 360 6.07 -10.49 7.12
CA ALA A 360 6.47 -11.88 7.10
C ALA A 360 7.32 -12.22 5.84
N HIS A 361 6.87 -11.80 4.65
CA HIS A 361 7.64 -11.95 3.41
C HIS A 361 9.02 -11.30 3.50
N ALA A 362 9.10 -10.11 4.10
CA ALA A 362 10.36 -9.39 4.27
C ALA A 362 11.37 -10.17 5.13
N LYS A 363 10.92 -10.73 6.26
CA LYS A 363 11.77 -11.56 7.15
C LYS A 363 12.23 -12.85 6.47
N ILE A 364 11.33 -13.48 5.71
CA ILE A 364 11.62 -14.68 4.93
C ILE A 364 12.69 -14.38 3.87
N VAL A 365 12.50 -13.34 3.05
CA VAL A 365 13.42 -12.95 1.98
C VAL A 365 14.76 -12.45 2.54
N ALA A 366 14.74 -11.69 3.64
CA ALA A 366 15.98 -11.26 4.31
C ALA A 366 16.85 -12.47 4.73
N ARG A 367 16.22 -13.54 5.27
CA ARG A 367 16.91 -14.78 5.58
C ARG A 367 17.44 -15.47 4.32
N TYR A 368 16.66 -15.54 3.26
CA TYR A 368 17.10 -16.14 1.99
C TYR A 368 18.33 -15.45 1.43
N ILE A 369 18.32 -14.13 1.38
CA ILE A 369 19.44 -13.34 0.90
C ILE A 369 20.68 -13.52 1.79
N ALA A 370 20.51 -13.48 3.12
CA ALA A 370 21.62 -13.68 4.05
C ALA A 370 22.27 -15.08 3.93
N GLU A 371 21.47 -16.15 3.70
CA GLU A 371 21.98 -17.48 3.46
C GLU A 371 22.71 -17.56 2.10
N ARG A 372 22.12 -17.05 1.03
CA ARG A 372 22.75 -17.05 -0.31
C ARG A 372 24.00 -16.21 -0.36
N ALA A 373 24.05 -15.06 0.33
CA ALA A 373 25.25 -14.24 0.41
C ALA A 373 26.44 -14.96 1.05
N ARG A 374 26.16 -15.97 1.90
CA ARG A 374 27.14 -16.86 2.53
C ARG A 374 27.38 -18.16 1.77
N GLY A 375 26.83 -18.28 0.55
CA GLY A 375 26.96 -19.49 -0.29
C GLY A 375 26.15 -20.69 0.19
N ARG A 376 25.09 -20.48 0.96
CA ARG A 376 24.20 -21.53 1.43
C ARG A 376 22.83 -21.47 0.74
N GLU A 377 22.22 -22.64 0.50
CA GLU A 377 20.86 -22.72 -0.02
C GLU A 377 19.85 -22.49 1.10
N PRO A 378 18.95 -21.51 0.96
CA PRO A 378 17.95 -21.23 1.98
C PRO A 378 16.83 -22.29 1.95
N LYS A 379 16.35 -22.68 3.13
CA LYS A 379 15.13 -23.47 3.26
C LYS A 379 13.91 -22.54 3.15
N PHE A 380 12.95 -22.92 2.33
CA PHE A 380 11.72 -22.14 2.18
C PHE A 380 10.95 -22.04 3.50
N ALA A 381 10.22 -20.92 3.64
CA ALA A 381 9.28 -20.70 4.72
C ALA A 381 8.03 -20.02 4.15
N LEU A 382 6.91 -20.22 4.81
CA LEU A 382 5.65 -19.61 4.45
C LEU A 382 5.31 -18.48 5.45
N PRO A 383 4.59 -17.43 5.03
CA PRO A 383 4.09 -16.43 5.94
C PRO A 383 2.97 -17.01 6.80
N ASP A 384 2.51 -16.25 7.78
CA ASP A 384 1.19 -16.32 8.37
C ASP A 384 0.46 -15.01 8.15
N ASN A 385 -0.80 -14.90 8.58
CA ASN A 385 -1.51 -13.64 8.58
C ASN A 385 -2.51 -13.56 9.73
N LEU A 386 -2.58 -12.39 10.34
CA LEU A 386 -3.53 -12.04 11.37
C LEU A 386 -4.04 -10.62 11.07
N CYS A 387 -5.36 -10.47 11.07
CA CYS A 387 -6.01 -9.17 10.92
C CYS A 387 -7.04 -8.99 12.03
N PHE A 388 -7.05 -7.79 12.61
CA PHE A 388 -8.07 -7.32 13.53
C PHE A 388 -8.88 -6.22 12.84
N MET A 389 -10.17 -6.16 13.11
CA MET A 389 -11.07 -5.15 12.56
C MET A 389 -11.98 -4.63 13.65
N MET A 390 -11.90 -3.32 13.90
CA MET A 390 -12.79 -2.67 14.83
C MET A 390 -14.17 -2.48 14.19
N VAL A 391 -15.17 -3.12 14.78
CA VAL A 391 -16.56 -3.07 14.29
C VAL A 391 -17.47 -2.21 15.15
N ASN A 392 -17.05 -1.83 16.36
CA ASN A 392 -17.76 -0.90 17.23
C ASN A 392 -16.77 0.08 17.88
N THR A 393 -17.16 1.33 18.01
CA THR A 393 -16.33 2.39 18.63
C THR A 393 -16.74 2.74 20.06
N ASP A 394 -17.96 2.37 20.44
CA ASP A 394 -18.50 2.62 21.79
C ASP A 394 -19.59 1.59 22.14
N PRO A 395 -19.30 0.55 22.98
CA PRO A 395 -17.97 0.19 23.45
C PRO A 395 -17.02 -0.17 22.29
N ARG A 396 -15.71 -0.15 22.49
CA ARG A 396 -14.77 -0.61 21.47
C ARG A 396 -14.79 -2.12 21.39
N GLU A 397 -15.08 -2.65 20.20
CA GLU A 397 -15.12 -4.10 19.97
C GLU A 397 -14.53 -4.42 18.61
N ASP A 398 -13.67 -5.43 18.56
CA ASP A 398 -13.04 -5.95 17.35
C ASP A 398 -13.53 -7.37 17.04
N ILE A 399 -13.38 -7.77 15.78
CA ILE A 399 -13.39 -9.14 15.28
C ILE A 399 -12.03 -9.44 14.68
N ALA A 400 -11.67 -10.73 14.49
CA ALA A 400 -10.36 -11.09 13.96
C ALA A 400 -10.41 -12.26 12.98
N VAL A 401 -9.39 -12.35 12.11
CA VAL A 401 -9.17 -13.50 11.22
C VAL A 401 -7.72 -13.92 11.22
N ARG A 402 -7.47 -15.21 11.30
CA ARG A 402 -6.15 -15.85 11.25
C ARG A 402 -6.04 -16.74 10.03
N PHE A 403 -4.89 -16.68 9.36
CA PHE A 403 -4.55 -17.56 8.24
C PHE A 403 -3.26 -18.30 8.55
N LYS A 404 -3.27 -19.61 8.34
CA LYS A 404 -2.10 -20.49 8.40
C LYS A 404 -1.88 -21.12 7.04
N TYR A 405 -0.63 -21.33 6.68
CA TYR A 405 -0.24 -21.91 5.39
C TYR A 405 0.70 -23.07 5.60
N TRP A 406 0.55 -24.10 4.78
CA TRP A 406 1.48 -25.25 4.73
C TRP A 406 1.52 -25.83 3.32
N VAL A 407 2.44 -26.75 3.09
CA VAL A 407 2.54 -27.48 1.83
C VAL A 407 1.86 -28.83 2.00
N ASN A 408 0.91 -29.14 1.12
CA ASN A 408 0.22 -30.43 1.11
C ASN A 408 1.06 -31.53 0.42
N ASP A 409 0.56 -32.78 0.42
CA ASP A 409 1.21 -33.92 -0.19
C ASP A 409 1.41 -33.82 -1.70
N LYS A 410 0.70 -32.88 -2.36
CA LYS A 410 0.85 -32.56 -3.78
C LYS A 410 1.89 -31.47 -4.06
N GLY A 411 2.62 -31.02 -3.02
CA GLY A 411 3.59 -29.94 -3.13
C GLY A 411 2.96 -28.56 -3.34
N GLN A 412 1.68 -28.37 -3.03
CA GLN A 412 0.96 -27.11 -3.21
C GLN A 412 0.81 -26.38 -1.88
N ILE A 413 0.96 -25.05 -1.90
CA ILE A 413 0.65 -24.22 -0.75
C ILE A 413 -0.87 -24.20 -0.56
N VAL A 414 -1.32 -24.54 0.64
CA VAL A 414 -2.72 -24.54 1.04
C VAL A 414 -2.92 -23.65 2.26
N GLN A 415 -4.17 -23.26 2.53
CA GLN A 415 -4.54 -22.28 3.54
C GLN A 415 -5.62 -22.86 4.45
N ASP A 416 -5.51 -22.54 5.73
CA ASP A 416 -6.59 -22.59 6.70
C ASP A 416 -6.94 -21.17 7.17
N GLN A 417 -8.25 -20.92 7.35
CA GLN A 417 -8.78 -19.64 7.83
C GLN A 417 -9.61 -19.90 9.08
N THR A 418 -9.31 -19.16 10.13
CA THR A 418 -10.09 -19.16 11.38
C THR A 418 -10.65 -17.77 11.59
N ASP A 419 -11.97 -17.66 11.68
CA ASP A 419 -12.69 -16.43 11.95
C ASP A 419 -13.08 -16.34 13.42
N ASP A 420 -12.74 -15.23 14.08
CA ASP A 420 -13.25 -14.83 15.38
C ASP A 420 -14.38 -13.82 15.13
N ASP A 421 -15.58 -14.35 14.85
CA ASP A 421 -16.76 -13.55 14.48
C ASP A 421 -17.40 -12.82 15.68
N LEU A 422 -17.18 -13.31 16.90
CA LEU A 422 -17.73 -12.71 18.12
C LEU A 422 -16.90 -11.48 18.48
N ARG A 423 -17.51 -10.31 18.33
CA ARG A 423 -16.87 -9.05 18.70
C ARG A 423 -16.61 -8.97 20.19
N SER A 424 -15.45 -8.44 20.59
CA SER A 424 -15.08 -8.27 21.99
C SER A 424 -14.09 -7.12 22.22
N GLU A 425 -14.07 -6.62 23.48
CA GLU A 425 -13.07 -5.68 23.97
C GLU A 425 -11.68 -6.35 24.14
N GLU A 426 -11.64 -7.65 24.39
CA GLU A 426 -10.39 -8.42 24.47
C GLU A 426 -9.64 -8.37 23.14
N LEU A 427 -10.34 -8.58 22.02
CA LEU A 427 -9.75 -8.49 20.67
C LEU A 427 -9.21 -7.07 20.37
N VAL A 428 -9.80 -6.01 20.91
CA VAL A 428 -9.25 -4.65 20.81
C VAL A 428 -7.89 -4.57 21.52
N THR A 429 -7.78 -5.16 22.72
CA THR A 429 -6.52 -5.20 23.45
C THR A 429 -5.45 -5.97 22.66
N GLU A 430 -5.82 -7.11 22.07
CA GLU A 430 -4.93 -7.89 21.21
C GLU A 430 -4.49 -7.14 19.95
N ASP A 431 -5.39 -6.38 19.30
CA ASP A 431 -5.11 -5.57 18.11
C ASP A 431 -4.06 -4.47 18.40
N PHE A 432 -4.26 -3.71 19.46
CA PHE A 432 -3.28 -2.69 19.84
C PHE A 432 -1.93 -3.30 20.26
N ALA A 433 -1.96 -4.43 20.96
CA ALA A 433 -0.74 -5.17 21.30
C ALA A 433 -0.05 -5.74 20.04
N TRP A 434 -0.83 -6.24 19.07
CA TRP A 434 -0.31 -6.66 17.76
C TRP A 434 0.35 -5.50 17.02
N ALA A 435 -0.33 -4.36 16.92
CA ALA A 435 0.21 -3.17 16.25
C ALA A 435 1.52 -2.71 16.90
N GLY A 436 1.58 -2.67 18.25
CA GLY A 436 2.79 -2.33 18.99
C GLY A 436 3.94 -3.28 18.70
N ARG A 437 3.71 -4.60 18.72
CA ARG A 437 4.74 -5.60 18.38
C ARG A 437 5.22 -5.47 16.94
N MET A 438 4.31 -5.20 16.00
CA MET A 438 4.68 -5.04 14.59
C MET A 438 5.52 -3.77 14.37
N TYR A 439 5.16 -2.65 15.02
CA TYR A 439 5.96 -1.43 14.94
C TYR A 439 7.33 -1.59 15.61
N GLU A 440 7.40 -2.30 16.74
CA GLU A 440 8.68 -2.64 17.37
C GLU A 440 9.53 -3.53 16.45
N ASP A 441 8.94 -4.54 15.80
CA ASP A 441 9.63 -5.40 14.83
C ASP A 441 10.17 -4.61 13.62
N MET A 442 9.51 -3.52 13.23
CA MET A 442 9.91 -2.68 12.10
C MET A 442 10.89 -1.57 12.48
N PHE A 443 10.67 -0.90 13.61
CA PHE A 443 11.35 0.36 13.98
C PHE A 443 12.08 0.30 15.32
N GLY A 444 11.66 -0.57 16.22
CA GLY A 444 12.13 -0.70 17.59
C GLY A 444 13.56 -1.17 17.80
#